data_9301041eafef60b3fd8ff7b36138e7e1
#
_entry.id   9301041eafef60b3fd8ff7b36138e7e1
#
_cell.length_a   1.000
_cell.length_b   1.000
_cell.length_c   1.000
_cell.angle_alpha   90.00
_cell.angle_beta   90.00
_cell.angle_gamma   90.00
#
_symmetry.space_group_name_H-M   'P 1'
#
loop_
_entity.id
_entity.type
_entity.pdbx_description
1 polymer ?
#
loop_
_entity_poly.entity_id
_entity_poly.type
_entity_poly.pdbx_seq_one_letter_code
_entity_poly.pdbx_strand_id
1 'polypeptide(L)'
;TDWTAVSTDINSEDAAYVMAHRDTVALDRLIAFTLTADGGPSEGACEELRSRFLESPHTVLAYLVLMGDQTVSSDDSTPVAEFICGQIASADAAWHDGSEEFAQVMESCKADYPEGPAAELLSKMETAHEASLERNK
;
A
#
# COMPACT_ATOMS: atom_id res chain seq x y z
N THR A 1 16.09 -4.49 10.82
CA THR A 1 14.66 -4.74 11.05
C THR A 1 14.46 -6.16 11.59
N ASP A 2 13.70 -6.26 12.64
CA ASP A 2 13.37 -7.56 13.22
C ASP A 2 12.10 -8.11 12.57
N TRP A 3 12.28 -8.95 11.58
CA TRP A 3 11.18 -9.55 10.84
C TRP A 3 10.31 -10.46 11.72
N THR A 4 10.92 -11.07 12.73
CA THR A 4 10.18 -11.93 13.65
C THR A 4 9.18 -11.14 14.48
N ALA A 5 9.56 -9.97 14.96
CA ALA A 5 8.68 -9.10 15.73
C ALA A 5 7.51 -8.60 14.87
N VAL A 6 7.77 -8.27 13.61
CA VAL A 6 6.74 -7.78 12.70
C VAL A 6 5.75 -8.88 12.33
N SER A 7 6.23 -10.12 12.20
CA SER A 7 5.38 -11.24 11.80
C SER A 7 4.29 -11.56 12.81
N THR A 8 4.34 -11.00 14.03
CA THR A 8 3.25 -11.14 14.99
C THR A 8 2.04 -10.28 14.62
N ASP A 9 2.27 -9.19 13.87
CA ASP A 9 1.25 -8.23 13.48
C ASP A 9 0.68 -8.49 12.10
N ILE A 10 1.35 -9.32 11.31
CA ILE A 10 0.93 -9.70 9.98
C ILE A 10 1.26 -11.18 9.81
N ASN A 11 0.67 -11.83 8.83
CA ASN A 11 0.90 -13.23 8.56
C ASN A 11 2.40 -13.51 8.41
N SER A 12 2.94 -14.44 9.20
CA SER A 12 4.37 -14.75 9.18
C SER A 12 4.83 -15.37 7.85
N GLU A 13 3.93 -16.02 7.13
CA GLU A 13 4.25 -16.54 5.80
C GLU A 13 4.48 -15.41 4.82
N ASP A 14 3.69 -14.32 4.91
CA ASP A 14 3.86 -13.14 4.07
C ASP A 14 5.17 -12.43 4.37
N ALA A 15 5.52 -12.31 5.64
CA ALA A 15 6.80 -11.72 6.03
C ALA A 15 7.97 -12.56 5.51
N ALA A 16 7.88 -13.88 5.61
CA ALA A 16 8.88 -14.79 5.09
C ALA A 16 8.98 -14.70 3.56
N TYR A 17 7.84 -14.56 2.88
CA TYR A 17 7.81 -14.36 1.44
C TYR A 17 8.55 -13.08 1.04
N VAL A 18 8.27 -11.98 1.73
CA VAL A 18 8.93 -10.69 1.47
C VAL A 18 10.44 -10.82 1.61
N MET A 19 10.91 -11.48 2.69
CA MET A 19 12.32 -11.70 2.92
C MET A 19 12.95 -12.58 1.83
N ALA A 20 12.30 -13.68 1.51
CA ALA A 20 12.83 -14.66 0.57
C ALA A 20 12.94 -14.10 -0.85
N HIS A 21 11.99 -13.31 -1.26
CA HIS A 21 11.93 -12.79 -2.62
C HIS A 21 12.62 -11.44 -2.78
N ARG A 22 12.97 -10.80 -1.68
CA ARG A 22 13.70 -9.52 -1.67
C ARG A 22 13.03 -8.42 -2.50
N ASP A 23 11.73 -8.51 -2.67
CA ASP A 23 10.97 -7.51 -3.43
C ASP A 23 10.97 -6.15 -2.75
N THR A 24 11.30 -6.13 -1.45
CA THR A 24 11.33 -4.89 -0.67
C THR A 24 12.30 -3.85 -1.20
N VAL A 25 13.42 -4.27 -1.83
CA VAL A 25 14.41 -3.31 -2.36
C VAL A 25 13.80 -2.47 -3.49
N ALA A 26 13.13 -3.13 -4.43
CA ALA A 26 12.47 -2.43 -5.54
C ALA A 26 11.27 -1.60 -5.05
N LEU A 27 10.52 -2.15 -4.12
CA LEU A 27 9.37 -1.47 -3.53
C LEU A 27 9.80 -0.26 -2.72
N ASP A 28 10.89 -0.38 -1.96
CA ASP A 28 11.46 0.71 -1.17
C ASP A 28 11.85 1.89 -2.07
N ARG A 29 12.50 1.61 -3.20
CA ARG A 29 12.89 2.66 -4.16
C ARG A 29 11.66 3.32 -4.78
N LEU A 30 10.65 2.53 -5.10
CA LEU A 30 9.42 3.05 -5.68
C LEU A 30 8.69 3.98 -4.69
N ILE A 31 8.62 3.58 -3.44
CA ILE A 31 8.00 4.40 -2.39
C ILE A 31 8.79 5.68 -2.19
N ALA A 32 10.13 5.59 -2.08
CA ALA A 32 10.98 6.77 -1.93
C ALA A 32 10.79 7.74 -3.10
N PHE A 33 10.73 7.23 -4.31
CA PHE A 33 10.48 8.04 -5.50
C PHE A 33 9.10 8.71 -5.43
N THR A 34 8.07 7.98 -5.02
CA THR A 34 6.69 8.49 -4.91
C THR A 34 6.61 9.64 -3.91
N LEU A 35 7.36 9.56 -2.80
CA LEU A 35 7.37 10.60 -1.78
C LEU A 35 7.97 11.92 -2.27
N THR A 36 8.86 11.87 -3.26
CA THR A 36 9.59 13.05 -3.74
C THR A 36 9.18 13.48 -5.14
N ALA A 37 8.50 12.61 -5.89
CA ALA A 37 8.11 12.90 -7.27
C ALA A 37 6.92 13.87 -7.32
N ASP A 38 6.83 14.60 -8.42
CA ASP A 38 5.81 15.61 -8.63
C ASP A 38 5.37 15.59 -10.09
N GLY A 39 4.11 15.93 -10.35
CA GLY A 39 3.56 15.96 -11.70
C GLY A 39 3.45 14.59 -12.37
N GLY A 40 3.83 14.52 -13.64
CA GLY A 40 3.77 13.29 -14.43
C GLY A 40 4.53 12.10 -13.84
N PRO A 41 5.79 12.29 -13.37
CA PRO A 41 6.51 11.20 -12.70
C PRO A 41 5.80 10.64 -11.47
N SER A 42 5.10 11.49 -10.72
CA SER A 42 4.31 11.07 -9.57
C SER A 42 3.15 10.18 -10.02
N GLU A 43 2.48 10.53 -11.10
CA GLU A 43 1.37 9.73 -11.64
C GLU A 43 1.86 8.34 -12.06
N GLY A 44 3.00 8.27 -12.74
CA GLY A 44 3.61 7.00 -13.14
C GLY A 44 3.97 6.14 -11.94
N ALA A 45 4.51 6.75 -10.90
CA ALA A 45 4.86 6.04 -9.67
C ALA A 45 3.63 5.46 -8.98
N CYS A 46 2.56 6.24 -8.89
CA CYS A 46 1.31 5.77 -8.27
C CYS A 46 0.69 4.61 -9.05
N GLU A 47 0.73 4.67 -10.38
CA GLU A 47 0.24 3.57 -11.22
C GLU A 47 1.09 2.31 -11.03
N GLU A 48 2.40 2.45 -10.91
CA GLU A 48 3.28 1.32 -10.64
C GLU A 48 3.01 0.71 -9.26
N LEU A 49 2.77 1.54 -8.25
CA LEU A 49 2.39 1.07 -6.90
C LEU A 49 1.08 0.28 -6.96
N ARG A 50 0.11 0.79 -7.70
CA ARG A 50 -1.15 0.09 -7.89
C ARG A 50 -0.92 -1.29 -8.54
N SER A 51 -0.13 -1.33 -9.60
CA SER A 51 0.20 -2.60 -10.28
C SER A 51 0.86 -3.59 -9.36
N ARG A 52 1.80 -3.12 -8.52
CA ARG A 52 2.48 -3.95 -7.52
C ARG A 52 1.50 -4.50 -6.50
N PHE A 53 0.58 -3.67 -6.04
CA PHE A 53 -0.44 -4.09 -5.08
C PHE A 53 -1.36 -5.16 -5.68
N LEU A 54 -1.81 -4.98 -6.91
CA LEU A 54 -2.69 -5.95 -7.56
C LEU A 54 -1.99 -7.28 -7.83
N GLU A 55 -0.71 -7.22 -8.18
CA GLU A 55 0.09 -8.42 -8.45
C GLU A 55 0.46 -9.17 -7.18
N SER A 56 0.88 -8.46 -6.14
CA SER A 56 1.38 -9.06 -4.89
C SER A 56 0.88 -8.28 -3.68
N PRO A 57 -0.42 -8.31 -3.39
CA PRO A 57 -0.98 -7.48 -2.31
C PRO A 57 -0.39 -7.80 -0.94
N HIS A 58 -0.13 -9.07 -0.66
CA HIS A 58 0.42 -9.46 0.64
C HIS A 58 1.83 -8.92 0.84
N THR A 59 2.64 -8.91 -0.22
CA THR A 59 4.00 -8.35 -0.19
C THR A 59 3.95 -6.86 0.12
N VAL A 60 3.08 -6.12 -0.55
CA VAL A 60 2.96 -4.68 -0.34
C VAL A 60 2.47 -4.38 1.07
N LEU A 61 1.44 -5.08 1.54
CA LEU A 61 0.90 -4.88 2.88
C LEU A 61 1.95 -5.21 3.96
N ALA A 62 2.66 -6.33 3.79
CA ALA A 62 3.72 -6.72 4.73
C ALA A 62 4.80 -5.64 4.81
N TYR A 63 5.22 -5.11 3.67
CA TYR A 63 6.23 -4.06 3.65
C TYR A 63 5.74 -2.80 4.34
N LEU A 64 4.49 -2.38 4.08
CA LEU A 64 3.94 -1.18 4.68
C LEU A 64 3.78 -1.32 6.21
N VAL A 65 3.40 -2.49 6.67
CA VAL A 65 3.35 -2.77 8.12
C VAL A 65 4.76 -2.67 8.73
N LEU A 66 5.78 -3.18 8.01
CA LEU A 66 7.16 -3.11 8.46
C LEU A 66 7.69 -1.67 8.58
N MET A 67 7.15 -0.75 7.82
CA MET A 67 7.56 0.66 7.90
C MET A 67 7.20 1.29 9.25
N GLY A 68 6.21 0.74 9.94
CA GLY A 68 5.85 1.18 11.28
C GLY A 68 5.40 2.64 11.31
N ASP A 69 6.03 3.42 12.18
CA ASP A 69 5.65 4.82 12.44
C ASP A 69 6.38 5.84 11.55
N GLN A 70 7.05 5.40 10.50
CA GLN A 70 7.73 6.34 9.61
C GLN A 70 6.72 7.30 9.00
N THR A 71 7.09 8.59 8.95
CA THR A 71 6.24 9.64 8.40
C THR A 71 6.81 10.17 7.09
N VAL A 72 5.97 10.85 6.31
CA VAL A 72 6.35 11.39 4.99
C VAL A 72 7.52 12.36 5.11
N SER A 73 7.48 13.24 6.10
CA SER A 73 8.60 14.15 6.38
C SER A 73 8.58 14.54 7.86
N SER A 74 9.65 15.22 8.30
CA SER A 74 9.72 15.73 9.67
C SER A 74 8.63 16.76 9.98
N ASP A 75 8.13 17.45 8.95
CA ASP A 75 7.10 18.48 9.08
C ASP A 75 5.69 17.94 8.85
N ASP A 76 5.58 16.75 8.31
CA ASP A 76 4.31 16.11 7.99
C ASP A 76 4.17 14.83 8.79
N SER A 77 3.24 14.78 9.71
CA SER A 77 3.02 13.64 10.59
C SER A 77 2.25 12.49 9.92
N THR A 78 1.91 12.61 8.64
CA THR A 78 1.22 11.54 7.93
C THR A 78 2.10 10.30 7.85
N PRO A 79 1.63 9.13 8.30
CA PRO A 79 2.40 7.90 8.15
C PRO A 79 2.62 7.56 6.67
N VAL A 80 3.84 7.13 6.33
CA VAL A 80 4.19 6.75 4.96
C VAL A 80 3.27 5.65 4.45
N ALA A 81 3.00 4.64 5.28
CA ALA A 81 2.13 3.53 4.90
C ALA A 81 0.75 4.03 4.50
N GLU A 82 0.17 4.95 5.27
CA GLU A 82 -1.14 5.52 4.96
C GLU A 82 -1.11 6.33 3.67
N PHE A 83 -0.06 7.13 3.47
CA PHE A 83 0.13 7.91 2.25
C PHE A 83 0.17 6.99 1.03
N ILE A 84 0.95 5.91 1.08
CA ILE A 84 1.09 4.97 -0.03
C ILE A 84 -0.25 4.27 -0.33
N CYS A 85 -0.98 3.86 0.70
CA CYS A 85 -2.31 3.28 0.52
C CYS A 85 -3.24 4.26 -0.22
N GLY A 86 -3.17 5.53 0.13
CA GLY A 86 -3.95 6.58 -0.54
C GLY A 86 -3.56 6.73 -2.00
N GLN A 87 -2.27 6.65 -2.32
CA GLN A 87 -1.79 6.76 -3.70
C GLN A 87 -2.27 5.57 -4.55
N ILE A 88 -2.22 4.36 -4.02
CA ILE A 88 -2.71 3.17 -4.71
C ILE A 88 -4.20 3.30 -5.01
N ALA A 89 -4.98 3.67 -4.01
CA ALA A 89 -6.42 3.81 -4.12
C ALA A 89 -6.79 4.92 -5.11
N SER A 90 -6.11 6.04 -5.06
CA SER A 90 -6.37 7.18 -5.95
C SER A 90 -6.03 6.85 -7.40
N ALA A 91 -4.96 6.08 -7.64
CA ALA A 91 -4.60 5.65 -8.99
C ALA A 91 -5.70 4.79 -9.59
N ASP A 92 -6.22 3.83 -8.82
CA ASP A 92 -7.31 2.99 -9.32
C ASP A 92 -8.58 3.79 -9.61
N ALA A 93 -8.96 4.66 -8.69
CA ALA A 93 -10.18 5.47 -8.85
C ALA A 93 -10.06 6.46 -10.00
N ALA A 94 -8.94 7.16 -10.10
CA ALA A 94 -8.77 8.23 -11.09
C ALA A 94 -8.57 7.72 -12.51
N TRP A 95 -7.79 6.64 -12.68
CA TRP A 95 -7.39 6.18 -14.02
C TRP A 95 -8.04 4.88 -14.44
N HIS A 96 -8.75 4.20 -13.54
CA HIS A 96 -9.42 2.93 -13.81
C HIS A 96 -10.88 2.93 -13.36
N ASP A 97 -11.40 4.08 -12.93
CA ASP A 97 -12.79 4.29 -12.50
C ASP A 97 -13.27 3.31 -11.43
N GLY A 98 -12.34 2.83 -10.61
CA GLY A 98 -12.67 1.82 -9.61
C GLY A 98 -12.78 0.45 -10.25
N SER A 99 -11.64 -0.18 -10.58
CA SER A 99 -11.61 -1.45 -11.30
C SER A 99 -12.19 -2.60 -10.48
N GLU A 100 -12.76 -3.58 -11.16
CA GLU A 100 -13.23 -4.82 -10.55
C GLU A 100 -12.06 -5.60 -9.95
N GLU A 101 -10.90 -5.58 -10.61
CA GLU A 101 -9.70 -6.25 -10.12
C GLU A 101 -9.28 -5.71 -8.75
N PHE A 102 -9.29 -4.39 -8.58
CA PHE A 102 -8.99 -3.75 -7.30
C PHE A 102 -10.00 -4.19 -6.24
N ALA A 103 -11.28 -4.18 -6.57
CA ALA A 103 -12.34 -4.60 -5.64
C ALA A 103 -12.16 -6.04 -5.20
N GLN A 104 -11.81 -6.94 -6.12
CA GLN A 104 -11.58 -8.35 -5.81
C GLN A 104 -10.36 -8.54 -4.92
N VAL A 105 -9.28 -7.83 -5.19
CA VAL A 105 -8.06 -7.89 -4.37
C VAL A 105 -8.36 -7.38 -2.95
N MET A 106 -9.08 -6.28 -2.83
CA MET A 106 -9.47 -5.73 -1.53
C MET A 106 -10.32 -6.72 -0.72
N GLU A 107 -11.28 -7.36 -1.36
CA GLU A 107 -12.15 -8.35 -0.73
C GLU A 107 -11.33 -9.54 -0.21
N SER A 108 -10.43 -10.05 -1.03
CA SER A 108 -9.55 -11.15 -0.68
C SER A 108 -8.64 -10.78 0.50
N CYS A 109 -8.05 -9.59 0.47
CA CYS A 109 -7.17 -9.12 1.54
C CYS A 109 -7.92 -8.94 2.85
N LYS A 110 -9.14 -8.42 2.82
CA LYS A 110 -9.96 -8.26 4.02
C LYS A 110 -10.27 -9.61 4.65
N ALA A 111 -10.50 -10.64 3.84
CA ALA A 111 -10.74 -11.99 4.35
C ALA A 111 -9.48 -12.56 5.02
N ASP A 112 -8.30 -12.28 4.47
CA ASP A 112 -7.04 -12.77 5.00
C ASP A 112 -6.57 -11.99 6.25
N TYR A 113 -6.94 -10.72 6.35
CA TYR A 113 -6.54 -9.83 7.45
C TYR A 113 -7.78 -9.19 8.08
N PRO A 114 -8.55 -9.94 8.88
CA PRO A 114 -9.77 -9.41 9.48
C PRO A 114 -9.54 -8.39 10.58
N GLU A 115 -8.33 -8.35 11.15
CA GLU A 115 -7.96 -7.41 12.21
C GLU A 115 -6.45 -7.16 12.20
N GLY A 116 -6.01 -6.15 12.92
CA GLY A 116 -4.58 -5.82 13.04
C GLY A 116 -4.14 -4.71 12.10
N PRO A 117 -2.81 -4.46 12.03
CA PRO A 117 -2.28 -3.33 11.23
C PRO A 117 -2.60 -3.41 9.76
N ALA A 118 -2.56 -4.60 9.16
CA ALA A 118 -2.91 -4.75 7.75
C ALA A 118 -4.38 -4.43 7.50
N ALA A 119 -5.27 -4.84 8.40
CA ALA A 119 -6.70 -4.51 8.31
C ALA A 119 -6.93 -3.00 8.38
N GLU A 120 -6.18 -2.29 9.23
CA GLU A 120 -6.25 -0.84 9.33
C GLU A 120 -5.81 -0.17 8.02
N LEU A 121 -4.74 -0.65 7.41
CA LEU A 121 -4.27 -0.12 6.13
C LEU A 121 -5.30 -0.35 5.03
N LEU A 122 -5.93 -1.52 4.99
CA LEU A 122 -6.98 -1.82 4.03
C LEU A 122 -8.18 -0.89 4.21
N SER A 123 -8.57 -0.62 5.44
CA SER A 123 -9.66 0.31 5.74
C SER A 123 -9.36 1.73 5.23
N LYS A 124 -8.13 2.20 5.44
CA LYS A 124 -7.70 3.52 4.96
C LYS A 124 -7.65 3.56 3.43
N MET A 125 -7.20 2.50 2.81
CA MET A 125 -7.18 2.38 1.36
C MET A 125 -8.59 2.44 0.78
N GLU A 126 -9.53 1.72 1.38
CA GLU A 126 -10.93 1.72 0.97
C GLU A 126 -11.56 3.10 1.10
N THR A 127 -11.32 3.76 2.23
CA THR A 127 -11.83 5.13 2.46
C THR A 127 -11.27 6.11 1.43
N ALA A 128 -9.98 6.03 1.13
CA ALA A 128 -9.34 6.88 0.13
C ALA A 128 -9.90 6.60 -1.27
N HIS A 129 -10.17 5.34 -1.57
CA HIS A 129 -10.73 4.93 -2.86
C HIS A 129 -12.13 5.52 -3.05
N GLU A 130 -12.99 5.40 -2.04
CA GLU A 130 -14.33 5.96 -2.08
C GLU A 130 -14.31 7.48 -2.23
N ALA A 131 -13.44 8.15 -1.48
CA ALA A 131 -13.29 9.60 -1.57
C ALA A 131 -12.82 10.03 -2.96
N SER A 132 -11.91 9.28 -3.55
CA SER A 132 -11.37 9.58 -4.87
C SER A 132 -12.42 9.37 -5.97
N LEU A 133 -13.22 8.29 -5.87
CA LEU A 133 -14.33 8.04 -6.78
C LEU A 133 -15.36 9.18 -6.72
N GLU A 134 -15.65 9.65 -5.53
CA GLU A 134 -16.59 10.74 -5.31
C GLU A 134 -16.12 12.04 -5.98
N ARG A 135 -14.82 12.34 -5.90
CA ARG A 135 -14.25 13.53 -6.55
C ARG A 135 -14.29 13.45 -8.08
N ASN A 136 -14.33 12.24 -8.64
CA ASN A 136 -14.31 12.05 -10.09
C ASN A 136 -15.70 12.03 -10.73
N LYS A 137 -16.73 12.18 -9.93
CA LYS A 137 -18.11 12.23 -10.44
C LYS A 137 -18.46 13.60 -11.03
#